data_b08c9ea98d0694c0631ee83969ac9cc1
#
_entry.id   b08c9ea98d0694c0631ee83969ac9cc1
#
_cell.length_a   1.000
_cell.length_b   1.000
_cell.length_c   1.000
_cell.angle_alpha   90.00
_cell.angle_beta   90.00
_cell.angle_gamma   90.00
#
_symmetry.space_group_name_H-M   'P 1'
#
loop_
_entity.id
_entity.type
_entity.pdbx_description
1 polymer ?
#
loop_
_entity_poly.entity_id
_entity_poly.type
_entity_poly.pdbx_seq_one_letter_code
_entity_poly.pdbx_strand_id
1 'polypeptide(L)'
;IQKGADLVGEAPGDAVSSISMSGDGDTIVMGASYNDGNGTDAGHAIVYDWNGSSWVQRSNDIDGQSAADYSGQSVSISDDGNTMALSSPGNNSNGNDSGHVRIFTWSGTAWIAVGNPIVGESAEDQINNVSISTDGETIAVGATGNDGNGADSGHVRVYNWNGTAWTQIGDDINGEAAGDMSGYSVALSDAGDTVAIGAPANDGSGSNAGHVRLYDWNGTAWVQRGADLDGEAIDDRSGSSVSINSIGSTVVVGAPNNDGNGADSGHSKVYDWPTTTALVHTAGVDVIDFNNRDLVEGD
;
A
#
# COMPACT_ATOMS: atom_id res chain seq x y z
N ILE A 1 18.51 18.50 -8.85
CA ILE A 1 17.85 19.81 -9.05
C ILE A 1 16.38 19.63 -8.69
N GLN A 2 15.84 20.50 -7.84
CA GLN A 2 14.41 20.49 -7.51
C GLN A 2 13.58 20.79 -8.77
N LYS A 3 12.47 20.05 -8.96
CA LYS A 3 11.52 20.21 -10.06
C LYS A 3 10.36 21.11 -9.61
N GLY A 4 10.41 22.38 -9.96
CA GLY A 4 9.40 23.38 -9.58
C GLY A 4 9.55 23.93 -8.15
N ALA A 5 8.51 24.60 -7.67
CA ALA A 5 8.39 25.09 -6.31
C ALA A 5 7.91 23.99 -5.35
N ASP A 6 8.01 24.24 -4.04
CA ASP A 6 7.43 23.37 -3.02
C ASP A 6 5.90 23.28 -3.21
N LEU A 7 5.36 22.07 -3.05
CA LEU A 7 3.93 21.85 -2.87
C LEU A 7 3.65 21.83 -1.37
N VAL A 8 2.77 22.71 -0.93
CA VAL A 8 2.50 22.93 0.50
C VAL A 8 1.03 22.68 0.82
N GLY A 9 0.72 22.35 2.07
CA GLY A 9 -0.67 22.30 2.56
C GLY A 9 -1.34 23.67 2.45
N GLU A 10 -2.66 23.69 2.39
CA GLU A 10 -3.44 24.93 2.16
C GLU A 10 -3.56 25.77 3.42
N ALA A 11 -3.59 25.14 4.59
CA ALA A 11 -3.73 25.82 5.88
C ALA A 11 -2.83 25.21 6.98
N PRO A 12 -2.58 25.95 8.07
CA PRO A 12 -1.88 25.43 9.23
C PRO A 12 -2.64 24.24 9.83
N GLY A 13 -1.96 23.11 10.00
CA GLY A 13 -2.53 21.91 10.61
C GLY A 13 -2.93 20.84 9.60
N ASP A 14 -3.08 21.16 8.30
CA ASP A 14 -3.53 20.19 7.26
C ASP A 14 -2.68 18.94 7.16
N ALA A 15 -1.39 19.04 7.48
CA ALA A 15 -0.40 17.95 7.47
C ALA A 15 -0.47 17.08 6.21
N VAL A 16 0.37 17.36 5.23
CA VAL A 16 0.56 16.44 4.08
C VAL A 16 1.09 15.12 4.63
N SER A 17 0.25 14.09 4.63
CA SER A 17 0.52 12.79 5.27
C SER A 17 0.95 11.71 4.26
N SER A 18 0.51 11.82 3.02
CA SER A 18 0.76 10.82 1.99
C SER A 18 0.99 11.48 0.63
N ILE A 19 1.88 10.89 -0.16
CA ILE A 19 2.15 11.33 -1.53
C ILE A 19 2.31 10.11 -2.44
N SER A 20 1.89 10.25 -3.69
CA SER A 20 2.14 9.26 -4.74
C SER A 20 2.37 9.97 -6.07
N MET A 21 3.10 9.36 -6.98
CA MET A 21 3.52 9.98 -8.24
C MET A 21 3.34 8.99 -9.40
N SER A 22 2.92 9.50 -10.56
CA SER A 22 2.83 8.74 -11.82
C SER A 22 4.20 8.25 -12.31
N GLY A 23 4.23 7.23 -13.15
CA GLY A 23 5.45 6.63 -13.65
C GLY A 23 6.35 7.56 -14.46
N ASP A 24 5.78 8.54 -15.16
CA ASP A 24 6.53 9.57 -15.87
C ASP A 24 7.06 10.70 -14.97
N GLY A 25 6.59 10.75 -13.71
CA GLY A 25 6.95 11.79 -12.74
C GLY A 25 6.35 13.16 -13.04
N ASP A 26 5.27 13.22 -13.82
CA ASP A 26 4.60 14.46 -14.22
C ASP A 26 3.25 14.67 -13.54
N THR A 27 2.72 13.70 -12.79
CA THR A 27 1.53 13.82 -11.96
C THR A 27 1.85 13.41 -10.53
N ILE A 28 1.42 14.22 -9.54
CA ILE A 28 1.56 13.94 -8.11
C ILE A 28 0.18 14.05 -7.45
N VAL A 29 -0.16 13.10 -6.60
CA VAL A 29 -1.26 13.22 -5.65
C VAL A 29 -0.71 13.41 -4.24
N MET A 30 -1.29 14.34 -3.50
CA MET A 30 -0.97 14.65 -2.11
C MET A 30 -2.22 14.48 -1.26
N GLY A 31 -2.13 13.70 -0.19
CA GLY A 31 -3.16 13.58 0.81
C GLY A 31 -2.84 14.45 2.04
N ALA A 32 -3.84 15.17 2.52
CA ALA A 32 -3.77 15.99 3.72
C ALA A 32 -4.95 15.63 4.65
N SER A 33 -4.73 14.64 5.49
CA SER A 33 -5.79 13.98 6.26
C SER A 33 -6.44 14.84 7.34
N TYR A 34 -5.80 15.93 7.74
CA TYR A 34 -6.33 16.87 8.74
C TYR A 34 -6.87 18.16 8.13
N ASN A 35 -7.09 18.21 6.81
CA ASN A 35 -7.69 19.38 6.18
C ASN A 35 -9.15 19.57 6.63
N ASP A 36 -9.53 20.82 6.91
CA ASP A 36 -10.84 21.20 7.46
C ASP A 36 -11.86 21.65 6.39
N GLY A 37 -11.53 21.51 5.09
CA GLY A 37 -12.31 22.08 3.98
C GLY A 37 -13.78 21.63 3.94
N ASN A 38 -14.08 20.41 4.34
CA ASN A 38 -15.44 19.85 4.43
C ASN A 38 -15.84 19.43 5.86
N GLY A 39 -15.23 20.02 6.86
CA GLY A 39 -15.45 19.74 8.29
C GLY A 39 -14.13 19.43 9.00
N THR A 40 -14.13 19.53 10.32
CA THR A 40 -12.92 19.31 11.12
C THR A 40 -12.31 17.95 10.81
N ASP A 41 -11.03 17.93 10.40
CA ASP A 41 -10.27 16.72 10.04
C ASP A 41 -10.99 15.85 8.97
N ALA A 42 -11.80 16.45 8.09
CA ALA A 42 -12.42 15.71 6.99
C ALA A 42 -11.35 15.13 6.04
N GLY A 43 -10.25 15.86 5.91
CA GLY A 43 -9.16 15.54 5.02
C GLY A 43 -9.49 15.73 3.53
N HIS A 44 -8.48 15.70 2.69
CA HIS A 44 -8.62 15.78 1.25
C HIS A 44 -7.43 15.15 0.50
N ALA A 45 -7.57 15.05 -0.83
CA ALA A 45 -6.45 14.82 -1.75
C ALA A 45 -6.42 15.89 -2.82
N ILE A 46 -5.22 16.37 -3.16
CA ILE A 46 -4.96 17.33 -4.23
C ILE A 46 -4.06 16.68 -5.28
N VAL A 47 -4.38 16.87 -6.56
CA VAL A 47 -3.55 16.38 -7.66
C VAL A 47 -2.91 17.54 -8.42
N TYR A 48 -1.62 17.40 -8.72
CA TYR A 48 -0.85 18.38 -9.49
C TYR A 48 -0.24 17.73 -10.72
N ASP A 49 -0.25 18.49 -11.83
CA ASP A 49 0.45 18.16 -13.07
C ASP A 49 1.64 19.08 -13.31
N TRP A 50 2.70 18.50 -13.85
CA TRP A 50 3.84 19.26 -14.34
C TRP A 50 3.59 19.79 -15.76
N ASN A 51 3.52 21.10 -15.92
CA ASN A 51 3.27 21.74 -17.24
C ASN A 51 4.56 22.03 -18.05
N GLY A 52 5.70 21.51 -17.63
CA GLY A 52 7.01 21.80 -18.21
C GLY A 52 7.80 22.90 -17.50
N SER A 53 7.15 23.66 -16.60
CA SER A 53 7.79 24.78 -15.86
C SER A 53 7.36 24.88 -14.40
N SER A 54 6.17 24.43 -14.06
CA SER A 54 5.59 24.49 -12.71
C SER A 54 4.60 23.36 -12.49
N TRP A 55 4.37 23.03 -11.23
CA TRP A 55 3.25 22.21 -10.81
C TRP A 55 1.96 23.02 -10.84
N VAL A 56 0.93 22.49 -11.46
CA VAL A 56 -0.40 23.12 -11.59
C VAL A 56 -1.44 22.14 -11.08
N GLN A 57 -2.30 22.58 -10.20
CA GLN A 57 -3.37 21.75 -9.67
C GLN A 57 -4.29 21.24 -10.79
N ARG A 58 -4.54 19.93 -10.78
CA ARG A 58 -5.44 19.25 -11.72
C ARG A 58 -6.86 19.22 -11.13
N SER A 59 -7.71 20.15 -11.51
CA SER A 59 -9.11 20.24 -11.03
C SER A 59 -9.21 20.66 -9.54
N ASN A 60 -10.41 20.54 -8.98
CA ASN A 60 -10.67 20.80 -7.56
C ASN A 60 -10.16 19.67 -6.69
N ASP A 61 -10.01 19.95 -5.40
CA ASP A 61 -9.68 18.98 -4.36
C ASP A 61 -10.73 17.87 -4.29
N ILE A 62 -10.30 16.75 -3.75
CA ILE A 62 -11.18 15.62 -3.47
C ILE A 62 -11.33 15.53 -1.95
N ASP A 63 -12.35 16.25 -1.46
CA ASP A 63 -12.61 16.34 -0.03
C ASP A 63 -13.09 15.04 0.60
N GLY A 64 -12.81 14.88 1.90
CA GLY A 64 -13.49 13.92 2.75
C GLY A 64 -15.00 14.15 2.75
N GLN A 65 -15.77 13.13 3.04
CA GLN A 65 -17.24 13.22 2.99
C GLN A 65 -17.85 13.82 4.27
N SER A 66 -17.14 13.69 5.39
CA SER A 66 -17.59 14.14 6.70
C SER A 66 -16.41 14.54 7.59
N ALA A 67 -16.70 15.29 8.64
CA ALA A 67 -15.72 15.58 9.68
C ALA A 67 -15.13 14.28 10.26
N ALA A 68 -13.84 14.28 10.57
CA ALA A 68 -13.07 13.16 11.09
C ALA A 68 -12.98 11.93 10.16
N ASP A 69 -13.27 12.09 8.85
CA ASP A 69 -13.03 11.02 7.87
C ASP A 69 -11.52 10.75 7.65
N TYR A 70 -10.67 11.77 7.88
CA TYR A 70 -9.22 11.73 7.62
C TYR A 70 -8.89 11.32 6.18
N SER A 71 -9.65 11.79 5.21
CA SER A 71 -9.51 11.45 3.79
C SER A 71 -8.14 11.89 3.27
N GLY A 72 -7.46 11.01 2.50
CA GLY A 72 -6.10 11.26 2.06
C GLY A 72 -5.03 10.78 3.06
N GLN A 73 -5.38 10.02 4.11
CA GLN A 73 -4.42 9.38 5.01
C GLN A 73 -3.40 8.54 4.23
N SER A 74 -3.87 7.80 3.23
CA SER A 74 -3.04 7.15 2.22
C SER A 74 -3.60 7.44 0.83
N VAL A 75 -2.71 7.75 -0.12
CA VAL A 75 -3.06 7.96 -1.52
C VAL A 75 -2.15 7.14 -2.42
N SER A 76 -2.69 6.65 -3.53
CA SER A 76 -1.93 5.94 -4.56
C SER A 76 -2.48 6.30 -5.93
N ILE A 77 -1.60 6.48 -6.93
CA ILE A 77 -1.95 6.84 -8.30
C ILE A 77 -1.36 5.85 -9.29
N SER A 78 -2.08 5.53 -10.35
CA SER A 78 -1.61 4.69 -11.46
C SER A 78 -0.46 5.34 -12.23
N ASP A 79 0.27 4.53 -12.98
CA ASP A 79 1.45 4.94 -13.71
C ASP A 79 1.15 6.04 -14.76
N ASP A 80 -0.02 5.98 -15.39
CA ASP A 80 -0.49 6.98 -16.36
C ASP A 80 -1.05 8.26 -15.70
N GLY A 81 -1.09 8.32 -14.37
CA GLY A 81 -1.61 9.45 -13.61
C GLY A 81 -3.11 9.68 -13.72
N ASN A 82 -3.89 8.71 -14.21
CA ASN A 82 -5.32 8.90 -14.48
C ASN A 82 -6.26 8.12 -13.56
N THR A 83 -5.77 7.21 -12.76
CA THR A 83 -6.57 6.51 -11.74
C THR A 83 -5.90 6.67 -10.38
N MET A 84 -6.66 7.09 -9.37
CA MET A 84 -6.14 7.22 -8.02
C MET A 84 -7.10 6.64 -6.99
N ALA A 85 -6.53 6.17 -5.90
CA ALA A 85 -7.23 5.71 -4.72
C ALA A 85 -6.82 6.54 -3.51
N LEU A 86 -7.76 6.79 -2.60
CA LEU A 86 -7.50 7.47 -1.34
C LEU A 86 -8.27 6.82 -0.21
N SER A 87 -7.60 6.61 0.91
CA SER A 87 -8.20 6.07 2.13
C SER A 87 -8.77 7.16 3.03
N SER A 88 -9.77 6.79 3.80
CA SER A 88 -10.44 7.61 4.82
C SER A 88 -10.72 6.74 6.03
N PRO A 89 -9.75 6.55 6.94
CA PRO A 89 -9.86 5.57 8.03
C PRO A 89 -10.95 5.88 9.05
N GLY A 90 -11.29 7.15 9.27
CA GLY A 90 -12.33 7.55 10.19
C GLY A 90 -13.75 7.53 9.59
N ASN A 91 -13.92 7.09 8.34
CA ASN A 91 -15.24 7.04 7.72
C ASN A 91 -16.14 5.98 8.38
N ASN A 92 -17.41 6.35 8.63
CA ASN A 92 -18.36 5.57 9.40
C ASN A 92 -19.40 4.80 8.55
N SER A 93 -19.12 4.56 7.26
CA SER A 93 -20.10 3.96 6.32
C SER A 93 -20.58 2.56 6.74
N ASN A 94 -19.76 1.78 7.45
CA ASN A 94 -20.11 0.44 7.94
C ASN A 94 -19.83 0.26 9.45
N GLY A 95 -19.99 1.32 10.22
CA GLY A 95 -19.69 1.37 11.65
C GLY A 95 -18.66 2.44 11.97
N ASN A 96 -18.51 2.78 13.27
CA ASN A 96 -17.57 3.79 13.71
C ASN A 96 -16.15 3.42 13.24
N ASP A 97 -15.47 4.36 12.57
CA ASP A 97 -14.11 4.20 12.09
C ASP A 97 -13.86 2.89 11.27
N SER A 98 -14.92 2.40 10.57
CA SER A 98 -14.76 1.25 9.68
C SER A 98 -13.78 1.55 8.54
N GLY A 99 -13.69 2.82 8.18
CA GLY A 99 -12.88 3.28 7.07
C GLY A 99 -13.45 2.93 5.70
N HIS A 100 -12.96 3.62 4.68
CA HIS A 100 -13.23 3.29 3.29
C HIS A 100 -12.08 3.73 2.36
N VAL A 101 -12.07 3.16 1.15
CA VAL A 101 -11.27 3.65 0.01
C VAL A 101 -12.23 4.13 -1.07
N ARG A 102 -12.00 5.35 -1.58
CA ARG A 102 -12.63 5.86 -2.79
C ARG A 102 -11.63 5.85 -3.93
N ILE A 103 -12.09 5.44 -5.10
CA ILE A 103 -11.29 5.39 -6.30
C ILE A 103 -11.85 6.36 -7.32
N PHE A 104 -10.98 7.08 -8.03
CA PHE A 104 -11.35 8.08 -9.01
C PHE A 104 -10.55 7.89 -10.29
N THR A 105 -11.18 8.19 -11.43
CA THR A 105 -10.50 8.28 -12.72
C THR A 105 -10.63 9.68 -13.30
N TRP A 106 -9.62 10.10 -14.05
CA TRP A 106 -9.60 11.39 -14.72
C TRP A 106 -10.40 11.37 -16.03
N SER A 107 -11.43 12.19 -16.15
CA SER A 107 -12.28 12.29 -17.33
C SER A 107 -11.73 13.20 -18.44
N GLY A 108 -10.56 13.81 -18.21
CA GLY A 108 -10.03 14.90 -19.03
C GLY A 108 -10.40 16.30 -18.50
N THR A 109 -11.35 16.40 -17.57
CA THR A 109 -11.79 17.69 -16.99
C THR A 109 -12.08 17.62 -15.50
N ALA A 110 -12.38 16.45 -14.96
CA ALA A 110 -12.70 16.24 -13.55
C ALA A 110 -12.34 14.82 -13.09
N TRP A 111 -12.10 14.64 -11.81
CA TRP A 111 -12.02 13.34 -11.16
C TRP A 111 -13.41 12.77 -10.96
N ILE A 112 -13.66 11.58 -11.48
CA ILE A 112 -14.96 10.90 -11.41
C ILE A 112 -14.79 9.63 -10.57
N ALA A 113 -15.63 9.46 -9.55
CA ALA A 113 -15.62 8.27 -8.72
C ALA A 113 -15.92 7.00 -9.55
N VAL A 114 -15.16 5.94 -9.32
CA VAL A 114 -15.23 4.67 -10.04
C VAL A 114 -15.74 3.58 -9.11
N GLY A 115 -16.94 3.09 -9.40
CA GLY A 115 -17.60 2.08 -8.58
C GLY A 115 -18.08 2.61 -7.23
N ASN A 116 -18.46 1.69 -6.36
CA ASN A 116 -18.76 2.01 -4.97
C ASN A 116 -17.45 2.06 -4.16
N PRO A 117 -17.40 2.84 -3.08
CA PRO A 117 -16.27 2.77 -2.15
C PRO A 117 -16.04 1.34 -1.62
N ILE A 118 -14.78 0.97 -1.45
CA ILE A 118 -14.41 -0.25 -0.71
C ILE A 118 -14.47 0.11 0.77
N VAL A 119 -15.33 -0.54 1.54
CA VAL A 119 -15.57 -0.23 2.95
C VAL A 119 -14.99 -1.29 3.88
N GLY A 120 -14.63 -0.91 5.10
CA GLY A 120 -14.29 -1.85 6.17
C GLY A 120 -15.44 -2.79 6.47
N GLU A 121 -15.15 -3.97 6.94
CA GLU A 121 -16.17 -5.01 7.20
C GLU A 121 -16.91 -4.76 8.49
N SER A 122 -16.25 -4.11 9.45
CA SER A 122 -16.76 -3.84 10.79
C SER A 122 -16.35 -2.45 11.28
N ALA A 123 -16.96 -2.03 12.37
CA ALA A 123 -16.50 -0.86 13.10
C ALA A 123 -15.04 -1.06 13.55
N GLU A 124 -14.27 0.02 13.54
CA GLU A 124 -12.88 0.08 13.98
C GLU A 124 -11.88 -0.70 13.12
N ASP A 125 -12.30 -1.22 11.94
CA ASP A 125 -11.37 -1.86 10.97
C ASP A 125 -10.28 -0.89 10.47
N GLN A 126 -10.58 0.41 10.40
CA GLN A 126 -9.65 1.47 10.06
C GLN A 126 -8.89 1.21 8.74
N ILE A 127 -9.59 1.27 7.61
CA ILE A 127 -8.91 1.22 6.30
C ILE A 127 -8.00 2.44 6.16
N ASN A 128 -6.71 2.25 6.41
CA ASN A 128 -5.74 3.34 6.49
C ASN A 128 -4.65 3.31 5.42
N ASN A 129 -4.49 2.21 4.69
CA ASN A 129 -3.45 2.12 3.66
C ASN A 129 -3.99 1.59 2.33
N VAL A 130 -3.44 2.08 1.21
CA VAL A 130 -3.85 1.69 -0.14
C VAL A 130 -2.65 1.70 -1.09
N SER A 131 -2.61 0.71 -1.99
CA SER A 131 -1.69 0.66 -3.13
C SER A 131 -2.45 0.26 -4.38
N ILE A 132 -2.19 0.94 -5.51
CA ILE A 132 -2.81 0.67 -6.81
C ILE A 132 -1.76 0.14 -7.79
N SER A 133 -2.15 -0.78 -8.66
CA SER A 133 -1.30 -1.28 -9.76
C SER A 133 -1.05 -0.20 -10.83
N THR A 134 -0.03 -0.41 -11.65
CA THR A 134 0.36 0.50 -12.74
C THR A 134 -0.81 0.85 -13.68
N ASP A 135 -1.64 -0.12 -14.04
CA ASP A 135 -2.80 0.06 -14.92
C ASP A 135 -4.03 0.67 -14.21
N GLY A 136 -3.99 0.80 -12.88
CA GLY A 136 -5.11 1.31 -12.10
C GLY A 136 -6.27 0.32 -11.91
N GLU A 137 -6.09 -0.96 -12.26
CA GLU A 137 -7.17 -1.96 -12.25
C GLU A 137 -7.12 -2.91 -11.03
N THR A 138 -5.99 -2.94 -10.28
CA THR A 138 -5.86 -3.73 -9.05
C THR A 138 -5.51 -2.83 -7.87
N ILE A 139 -6.16 -3.05 -6.71
CA ILE A 139 -5.96 -2.26 -5.49
C ILE A 139 -5.81 -3.19 -4.30
N ALA A 140 -4.74 -3.00 -3.52
CA ALA A 140 -4.59 -3.59 -2.19
C ALA A 140 -5.00 -2.57 -1.12
N VAL A 141 -5.75 -3.03 -0.15
CA VAL A 141 -6.34 -2.22 0.92
C VAL A 141 -6.00 -2.83 2.26
N GLY A 142 -5.29 -2.09 3.11
CA GLY A 142 -4.93 -2.50 4.47
C GLY A 142 -5.91 -1.93 5.50
N ALA A 143 -6.40 -2.77 6.40
CA ALA A 143 -7.29 -2.46 7.51
C ALA A 143 -6.67 -2.99 8.82
N THR A 144 -5.96 -2.11 9.53
CA THR A 144 -5.11 -2.49 10.67
C THR A 144 -5.87 -2.86 11.92
N GLY A 145 -7.09 -2.35 12.09
CA GLY A 145 -7.95 -2.66 13.22
C GLY A 145 -8.85 -3.88 13.01
N ASN A 146 -8.75 -4.58 11.87
CA ASN A 146 -9.61 -5.75 11.64
C ASN A 146 -9.30 -6.89 12.61
N ASP A 147 -10.39 -7.49 13.14
CA ASP A 147 -10.35 -8.51 14.18
C ASP A 147 -10.42 -9.96 13.67
N GLY A 148 -10.29 -10.18 12.35
CA GLY A 148 -10.51 -11.47 11.71
C GLY A 148 -9.70 -12.64 12.28
N ASN A 149 -8.50 -12.39 12.82
CA ASN A 149 -7.65 -13.37 13.48
C ASN A 149 -7.25 -12.96 14.91
N GLY A 150 -8.06 -12.13 15.56
CA GLY A 150 -7.86 -11.58 16.89
C GLY A 150 -7.91 -10.05 16.87
N ALA A 151 -8.11 -9.43 18.04
CA ALA A 151 -8.26 -7.97 18.15
C ALA A 151 -7.07 -7.26 17.50
N ASP A 152 -7.34 -6.32 16.59
CA ASP A 152 -6.34 -5.54 15.86
C ASP A 152 -5.29 -6.41 15.13
N SER A 153 -5.63 -7.65 14.74
CA SER A 153 -4.70 -8.49 13.95
C SER A 153 -4.39 -7.84 12.60
N GLY A 154 -5.33 -7.06 12.10
CA GLY A 154 -5.30 -6.46 10.79
C GLY A 154 -5.45 -7.45 9.65
N HIS A 155 -5.74 -6.95 8.46
CA HIS A 155 -5.76 -7.74 7.23
C HIS A 155 -5.46 -6.86 6.00
N VAL A 156 -5.24 -7.54 4.87
CA VAL A 156 -5.23 -6.92 3.54
C VAL A 156 -6.22 -7.62 2.64
N ARG A 157 -7.02 -6.84 1.92
CA ARG A 157 -7.89 -7.30 0.84
C ARG A 157 -7.44 -6.73 -0.48
N VAL A 158 -7.47 -7.53 -1.52
CA VAL A 158 -7.09 -7.09 -2.86
C VAL A 158 -8.32 -7.15 -3.77
N TYR A 159 -8.52 -6.10 -4.55
CA TYR A 159 -9.66 -5.94 -5.45
C TYR A 159 -9.19 -5.70 -6.87
N ASN A 160 -9.96 -6.21 -7.84
CA ASN A 160 -9.77 -5.93 -9.25
C ASN A 160 -11.02 -5.27 -9.84
N TRP A 161 -10.82 -4.33 -10.76
CA TRP A 161 -11.88 -3.66 -11.49
C TRP A 161 -12.38 -4.53 -12.65
N ASN A 162 -13.64 -4.95 -12.61
CA ASN A 162 -14.22 -5.81 -13.65
C ASN A 162 -14.93 -5.02 -14.78
N GLY A 163 -14.72 -3.70 -14.85
CA GLY A 163 -15.40 -2.80 -15.79
C GLY A 163 -16.70 -2.18 -15.24
N THR A 164 -17.21 -2.65 -14.09
CA THR A 164 -18.45 -2.16 -13.48
C THR A 164 -18.36 -2.01 -11.96
N ALA A 165 -17.55 -2.82 -11.30
CA ALA A 165 -17.39 -2.83 -9.85
C ALA A 165 -15.99 -3.29 -9.44
N TRP A 166 -15.54 -2.87 -8.29
CA TRP A 166 -14.40 -3.43 -7.58
C TRP A 166 -14.81 -4.76 -6.97
N THR A 167 -14.15 -5.82 -7.34
CA THR A 167 -14.44 -7.18 -6.90
C THR A 167 -13.22 -7.75 -6.20
N GLN A 168 -13.39 -8.23 -4.98
CA GLN A 168 -12.30 -8.86 -4.26
C GLN A 168 -11.79 -10.09 -5.00
N ILE A 169 -10.47 -10.23 -5.08
CA ILE A 169 -9.79 -11.38 -5.66
C ILE A 169 -9.06 -12.16 -4.56
N GLY A 170 -9.43 -13.43 -4.42
CA GLY A 170 -8.97 -14.29 -3.33
C GLY A 170 -9.65 -13.98 -1.99
N ASP A 171 -9.20 -14.71 -0.97
CA ASP A 171 -9.63 -14.53 0.41
C ASP A 171 -8.83 -13.40 1.09
N ASP A 172 -9.26 -12.98 2.27
CA ASP A 172 -8.55 -12.01 3.09
C ASP A 172 -7.15 -12.53 3.48
N ILE A 173 -6.17 -11.65 3.41
CA ILE A 173 -4.82 -11.94 3.88
C ILE A 173 -4.72 -11.42 5.32
N ASN A 174 -5.06 -12.27 6.26
CA ASN A 174 -5.16 -11.92 7.68
C ASN A 174 -3.79 -11.77 8.34
N GLY A 175 -3.70 -10.89 9.36
CA GLY A 175 -2.63 -10.87 10.34
C GLY A 175 -2.53 -12.21 11.06
N GLU A 176 -1.39 -12.53 11.64
CA GLU A 176 -1.15 -13.82 12.26
C GLU A 176 -1.70 -13.92 13.68
N ALA A 177 -1.64 -12.82 14.41
CA ALA A 177 -2.08 -12.75 15.79
C ALA A 177 -2.70 -11.39 16.14
N ALA A 178 -3.39 -11.35 17.28
CA ALA A 178 -3.94 -10.13 17.82
C ALA A 178 -2.83 -9.09 18.07
N GLY A 179 -3.10 -7.85 17.66
CA GLY A 179 -2.19 -6.72 17.84
C GLY A 179 -1.16 -6.52 16.73
N ASP A 180 -1.06 -7.43 15.75
CA ASP A 180 -0.04 -7.38 14.70
C ASP A 180 -0.15 -6.15 13.78
N MET A 181 -1.36 -5.62 13.62
CA MET A 181 -1.67 -4.49 12.73
C MET A 181 -1.27 -4.77 11.27
N SER A 182 -1.50 -6.00 10.78
CA SER A 182 -1.20 -6.38 9.39
C SER A 182 -1.94 -5.47 8.40
N GLY A 183 -1.26 -5.02 7.34
CA GLY A 183 -1.79 -4.02 6.41
C GLY A 183 -1.47 -2.57 6.81
N TYR A 184 -0.65 -2.36 7.84
CA TYR A 184 -0.15 -1.02 8.21
C TYR A 184 0.58 -0.34 7.04
N SER A 185 1.32 -1.10 6.27
CA SER A 185 1.86 -0.69 4.98
C SER A 185 1.60 -1.77 3.93
N VAL A 186 1.23 -1.36 2.72
CA VAL A 186 0.99 -2.26 1.59
C VAL A 186 1.63 -1.71 0.32
N ALA A 187 2.17 -2.59 -0.51
CA ALA A 187 2.71 -2.24 -1.82
C ALA A 187 2.41 -3.34 -2.83
N LEU A 188 1.86 -2.98 -4.00
CA LEU A 188 1.61 -3.87 -5.13
C LEU A 188 2.74 -3.75 -6.16
N SER A 189 3.06 -4.87 -6.83
CA SER A 189 3.80 -4.87 -8.09
C SER A 189 3.02 -4.16 -9.20
N ASP A 190 3.67 -3.77 -10.29
CA ASP A 190 3.04 -3.09 -11.42
C ASP A 190 1.84 -3.85 -11.98
N ALA A 191 1.96 -5.17 -12.09
CA ALA A 191 0.89 -6.04 -12.58
C ALA A 191 -0.22 -6.30 -11.52
N GLY A 192 -0.03 -5.88 -10.27
CA GLY A 192 -0.97 -6.16 -9.19
C GLY A 192 -1.03 -7.63 -8.77
N ASP A 193 -0.05 -8.45 -9.15
CA ASP A 193 0.01 -9.90 -8.91
C ASP A 193 0.94 -10.29 -7.75
N THR A 194 1.65 -9.33 -7.18
CA THR A 194 2.45 -9.49 -5.96
C THR A 194 2.12 -8.39 -4.98
N VAL A 195 1.91 -8.72 -3.71
CA VAL A 195 1.67 -7.75 -2.64
C VAL A 195 2.67 -7.96 -1.49
N ALA A 196 3.29 -6.87 -1.02
CA ALA A 196 4.05 -6.83 0.22
C ALA A 196 3.21 -6.18 1.32
N ILE A 197 3.18 -6.80 2.50
CA ILE A 197 2.32 -6.42 3.61
C ILE A 197 3.17 -6.29 4.87
N GLY A 198 3.19 -5.10 5.46
CA GLY A 198 3.86 -4.84 6.73
C GLY A 198 2.91 -4.98 7.92
N ALA A 199 3.43 -5.57 8.99
CA ALA A 199 2.79 -5.72 10.29
C ALA A 199 3.79 -5.32 11.40
N PRO A 200 3.93 -4.00 11.67
CA PRO A 200 5.02 -3.47 12.51
C PRO A 200 4.88 -3.83 13.99
N ALA A 201 3.73 -4.27 14.43
CA ALA A 201 3.50 -4.68 15.80
C ALA A 201 3.54 -6.21 16.00
N ASN A 202 3.90 -6.99 14.97
CA ASN A 202 4.03 -8.45 15.09
C ASN A 202 5.13 -8.82 16.08
N ASP A 203 4.82 -9.82 16.94
CA ASP A 203 5.66 -10.28 18.05
C ASP A 203 6.49 -11.53 17.71
N GLY A 204 6.48 -12.00 16.46
CA GLY A 204 7.08 -13.29 16.04
C GLY A 204 8.55 -13.44 16.37
N SER A 205 9.36 -12.39 16.25
CA SER A 205 10.78 -12.38 16.64
C SER A 205 11.07 -11.59 17.92
N GLY A 206 10.05 -11.03 18.56
CA GLY A 206 10.11 -10.23 19.79
C GLY A 206 9.00 -9.18 19.80
N SER A 207 8.68 -8.64 20.99
CA SER A 207 7.59 -7.66 21.11
C SER A 207 7.77 -6.49 20.15
N ASN A 208 6.75 -6.23 19.31
CA ASN A 208 6.77 -5.20 18.25
C ASN A 208 8.04 -5.24 17.36
N ALA A 209 8.67 -6.39 17.20
CA ALA A 209 9.79 -6.50 16.26
C ALA A 209 9.33 -6.21 14.83
N GLY A 210 8.09 -6.57 14.55
CA GLY A 210 7.43 -6.40 13.28
C GLY A 210 7.93 -7.38 12.22
N HIS A 211 7.17 -7.50 11.14
CA HIS A 211 7.56 -8.30 9.98
C HIS A 211 6.96 -7.77 8.67
N VAL A 212 7.39 -8.34 7.57
CA VAL A 212 6.78 -8.19 6.25
C VAL A 212 6.53 -9.56 5.64
N ARG A 213 5.33 -9.76 5.07
CA ARG A 213 4.98 -10.95 4.29
C ARG A 213 4.69 -10.56 2.85
N LEU A 214 5.13 -11.42 1.92
CA LEU A 214 4.86 -11.28 0.50
C LEU A 214 3.90 -12.35 0.04
N TYR A 215 2.99 -11.99 -0.85
CA TYR A 215 2.05 -12.92 -1.45
C TYR A 215 2.00 -12.74 -2.96
N ASP A 216 1.89 -13.89 -3.68
CA ASP A 216 1.70 -13.95 -5.11
C ASP A 216 0.30 -14.42 -5.46
N TRP A 217 -0.30 -13.78 -6.44
CA TRP A 217 -1.56 -14.21 -7.01
C TRP A 217 -1.34 -15.35 -8.00
N ASN A 218 -1.88 -16.55 -7.72
CA ASN A 218 -1.74 -17.71 -8.60
C ASN A 218 -2.90 -17.89 -9.61
N GLY A 219 -3.78 -16.89 -9.71
CA GLY A 219 -4.99 -16.93 -10.51
C GLY A 219 -6.26 -17.35 -9.75
N THR A 220 -6.12 -17.86 -8.51
CA THR A 220 -7.25 -18.31 -7.67
C THR A 220 -7.11 -17.90 -6.20
N ALA A 221 -5.89 -17.77 -5.70
CA ALA A 221 -5.60 -17.41 -4.31
C ALA A 221 -4.29 -16.63 -4.19
N TRP A 222 -4.18 -15.87 -3.13
CA TRP A 222 -2.93 -15.27 -2.67
C TRP A 222 -2.12 -16.32 -1.92
N VAL A 223 -0.91 -16.60 -2.38
CA VAL A 223 0.00 -17.61 -1.81
C VAL A 223 1.23 -16.90 -1.27
N GLN A 224 1.55 -17.15 -0.02
CA GLN A 224 2.72 -16.53 0.60
C GLN A 224 4.01 -16.97 -0.11
N ARG A 225 4.85 -15.99 -0.41
CA ARG A 225 6.16 -16.16 -1.02
C ARG A 225 7.23 -16.25 0.05
N GLY A 226 7.78 -17.43 0.27
CA GLY A 226 8.86 -17.64 1.23
C GLY A 226 8.42 -17.55 2.69
N ALA A 227 9.39 -17.34 3.57
CA ALA A 227 9.16 -17.09 5.00
C ALA A 227 8.95 -15.61 5.27
N ASP A 228 8.50 -15.28 6.46
CA ASP A 228 8.36 -13.92 6.94
C ASP A 228 9.70 -13.19 6.95
N LEU A 229 9.66 -11.90 6.67
CA LEU A 229 10.81 -11.02 6.79
C LEU A 229 10.76 -10.33 8.15
N ASP A 230 11.24 -11.04 9.16
CA ASP A 230 11.15 -10.60 10.56
C ASP A 230 12.06 -9.42 10.89
N GLY A 231 11.61 -8.59 11.84
CA GLY A 231 12.43 -7.61 12.53
C GLY A 231 13.54 -8.31 13.34
N GLU A 232 14.63 -7.59 13.62
CA GLU A 232 15.81 -8.16 14.27
C GLU A 232 15.72 -8.14 15.79
N ALA A 233 15.03 -7.14 16.34
CA ALA A 233 14.94 -6.94 17.78
C ALA A 233 13.58 -6.38 18.22
N ILE A 234 13.37 -6.42 19.53
CA ILE A 234 12.18 -5.88 20.18
C ILE A 234 12.04 -4.39 19.82
N ASP A 235 10.79 -3.98 19.50
CA ASP A 235 10.39 -2.61 19.17
C ASP A 235 11.01 -2.02 17.88
N ASP A 236 11.69 -2.81 17.04
CA ASP A 236 12.24 -2.35 15.74
C ASP A 236 11.16 -1.83 14.78
N ARG A 237 9.94 -2.38 14.90
CA ARG A 237 8.80 -2.06 14.04
C ARG A 237 9.08 -2.27 12.55
N SER A 238 9.73 -3.38 12.21
CA SER A 238 9.93 -3.81 10.82
C SER A 238 8.60 -3.91 10.08
N GLY A 239 8.53 -3.39 8.85
CA GLY A 239 7.27 -3.31 8.10
C GLY A 239 6.44 -2.04 8.37
N SER A 240 6.97 -1.05 9.09
CA SER A 240 6.33 0.28 9.17
C SER A 240 6.21 0.96 7.80
N SER A 241 7.09 0.64 6.88
CA SER A 241 6.99 1.00 5.47
C SER A 241 7.50 -0.13 4.59
N VAL A 242 6.84 -0.33 3.45
CA VAL A 242 7.25 -1.29 2.43
C VAL A 242 7.19 -0.65 1.05
N SER A 243 8.07 -1.09 0.16
CA SER A 243 8.03 -0.76 -1.26
C SER A 243 8.47 -1.98 -2.05
N ILE A 244 7.89 -2.19 -3.21
CA ILE A 244 8.18 -3.32 -4.09
C ILE A 244 8.53 -2.80 -5.49
N ASN A 245 9.42 -3.48 -6.20
CA ASN A 245 9.72 -3.12 -7.58
C ASN A 245 8.62 -3.60 -8.55
N SER A 246 8.68 -3.11 -9.78
CA SER A 246 7.68 -3.36 -10.82
C SER A 246 7.29 -4.83 -11.02
N ILE A 247 8.25 -5.74 -10.94
CA ILE A 247 8.03 -7.18 -11.14
C ILE A 247 7.87 -7.99 -9.84
N GLY A 248 7.75 -7.31 -8.70
CA GLY A 248 7.56 -7.98 -7.41
C GLY A 248 8.77 -8.77 -6.89
N SER A 249 9.96 -8.62 -7.48
CA SER A 249 11.14 -9.43 -7.11
C SER A 249 12.01 -8.81 -6.03
N THR A 250 11.93 -7.50 -5.83
CA THR A 250 12.74 -6.77 -4.85
C THR A 250 11.84 -5.97 -3.92
N VAL A 251 12.04 -6.11 -2.62
CA VAL A 251 11.26 -5.42 -1.59
C VAL A 251 12.19 -4.63 -0.68
N VAL A 252 11.80 -3.39 -0.38
CA VAL A 252 12.45 -2.56 0.64
C VAL A 252 11.54 -2.52 1.86
N VAL A 253 12.11 -2.78 3.02
CA VAL A 253 11.42 -2.81 4.32
C VAL A 253 12.06 -1.80 5.25
N GLY A 254 11.24 -0.93 5.84
CA GLY A 254 11.68 0.05 6.84
C GLY A 254 11.36 -0.42 8.26
N ALA A 255 12.33 -0.22 9.14
CA ALA A 255 12.23 -0.46 10.59
C ALA A 255 12.70 0.81 11.31
N PRO A 256 11.79 1.75 11.62
CA PRO A 256 12.16 3.10 12.07
C PRO A 256 12.82 3.15 13.43
N ASN A 257 12.55 2.17 14.28
CA ASN A 257 13.07 2.16 15.65
C ASN A 257 14.26 1.21 15.84
N ASN A 258 14.84 0.65 14.77
CA ASN A 258 16.00 -0.24 14.91
C ASN A 258 17.20 0.48 15.53
N ASP A 259 17.83 -0.15 16.52
CA ASP A 259 18.92 0.41 17.35
C ASP A 259 20.33 0.17 16.79
N GLY A 260 20.46 -0.37 15.59
CA GLY A 260 21.75 -0.82 15.01
C GLY A 260 22.86 0.23 14.97
N ASN A 261 22.53 1.52 15.00
CA ASN A 261 23.49 2.63 15.03
C ASN A 261 23.19 3.64 16.17
N GLY A 262 22.49 3.19 17.19
CA GLY A 262 22.04 3.99 18.35
C GLY A 262 20.52 3.93 18.51
N ALA A 263 20.01 4.33 19.68
CA ALA A 263 18.59 4.23 20.01
C ALA A 263 17.72 4.87 18.93
N ASP A 264 16.73 4.11 18.44
CA ASP A 264 15.75 4.52 17.42
C ASP A 264 16.39 5.14 16.16
N SER A 265 17.59 4.67 15.78
CA SER A 265 18.30 5.21 14.61
C SER A 265 17.64 4.81 13.29
N GLY A 266 16.85 3.76 13.33
CA GLY A 266 16.16 3.18 12.18
C GLY A 266 17.09 2.55 11.15
N HIS A 267 16.54 1.65 10.37
CA HIS A 267 17.19 1.13 9.17
C HIS A 267 16.18 0.78 8.06
N SER A 268 16.71 0.52 6.87
CA SER A 268 15.96 -0.14 5.80
C SER A 268 16.73 -1.33 5.29
N LYS A 269 16.03 -2.42 5.01
CA LYS A 269 16.57 -3.62 4.39
C LYS A 269 16.01 -3.82 3.00
N VAL A 270 16.84 -4.34 2.11
CA VAL A 270 16.45 -4.72 0.75
C VAL A 270 16.55 -6.22 0.63
N TYR A 271 15.45 -6.85 0.21
CA TYR A 271 15.36 -8.28 -0.05
C TYR A 271 15.12 -8.50 -1.53
N ASP A 272 15.81 -9.49 -2.09
CA ASP A 272 15.72 -9.83 -3.51
C ASP A 272 15.35 -11.30 -3.68
N TRP A 273 14.32 -11.57 -4.45
CA TRP A 273 13.93 -12.89 -4.89
C TRP A 273 14.26 -12.99 -6.38
N PRO A 274 15.33 -13.69 -6.75
CA PRO A 274 15.62 -13.86 -8.15
C PRO A 274 14.43 -14.52 -8.86
N THR A 275 13.94 -13.86 -9.89
CA THR A 275 12.96 -14.47 -10.79
C THR A 275 13.56 -15.73 -11.38
N THR A 276 12.96 -16.89 -11.16
CA THR A 276 13.38 -18.14 -11.78
C THR A 276 13.22 -18.02 -13.29
N THR A 277 14.24 -17.56 -13.98
CA THR A 277 14.32 -17.76 -15.42
C THR A 277 14.67 -19.24 -15.61
N ALA A 278 13.67 -20.08 -15.84
CA ALA A 278 13.90 -21.44 -16.27
C ALA A 278 14.66 -21.40 -17.60
N LEU A 279 15.97 -21.60 -17.57
CA LEU A 279 16.77 -21.81 -18.77
C LEU A 279 16.39 -23.19 -19.33
N VAL A 280 15.43 -23.22 -20.28
CA VAL A 280 15.17 -24.44 -21.04
C VAL A 280 16.33 -24.63 -22.02
N HIS A 281 17.27 -25.48 -21.66
CA HIS A 281 18.27 -25.96 -22.61
C HIS A 281 17.67 -27.09 -23.43
N THR A 282 17.77 -27.02 -24.77
CA THR A 282 17.15 -27.96 -25.72
C THR A 282 17.80 -29.35 -25.78
N ALA A 283 18.70 -29.71 -24.87
CA ALA A 283 19.38 -31.00 -24.86
C ALA A 283 19.45 -31.70 -23.49
N GLY A 284 18.75 -31.25 -22.49
CA GLY A 284 18.66 -31.81 -21.14
C GLY A 284 17.98 -30.77 -20.25
N VAL A 285 17.14 -31.18 -19.35
CA VAL A 285 16.43 -30.27 -18.46
C VAL A 285 17.32 -30.01 -17.26
N ASP A 286 18.13 -28.96 -17.33
CA ASP A 286 18.77 -28.41 -16.14
C ASP A 286 17.80 -27.45 -15.48
N VAL A 287 17.18 -27.85 -14.38
CA VAL A 287 16.36 -26.97 -13.55
C VAL A 287 17.30 -26.31 -12.54
N ILE A 288 17.60 -25.04 -12.73
CA ILE A 288 18.29 -24.24 -11.73
C ILE A 288 17.24 -23.69 -10.78
N ASP A 289 17.09 -24.29 -9.60
CA ASP A 289 16.27 -23.75 -8.53
C ASP A 289 17.10 -22.77 -7.70
N PHE A 290 16.92 -21.49 -7.93
CA PHE A 290 17.63 -20.43 -7.21
C PHE A 290 17.15 -20.28 -5.76
N ASN A 291 16.00 -20.84 -5.41
CA ASN A 291 15.47 -20.76 -4.03
C ASN A 291 16.23 -21.71 -3.10
N ASN A 292 16.88 -22.75 -3.60
CA ASN A 292 17.54 -23.77 -2.78
C ASN A 292 19.06 -23.90 -3.00
N ARG A 293 19.66 -23.10 -3.86
CA ARG A 293 21.11 -23.10 -4.19
C ARG A 293 21.73 -24.46 -4.57
N ASP A 294 20.90 -25.45 -4.85
CA ASP A 294 21.37 -26.77 -5.24
C ASP A 294 21.21 -26.95 -6.74
N LEU A 295 22.33 -27.12 -7.42
CA LEU A 295 22.37 -27.55 -8.83
C LEU A 295 22.08 -29.06 -8.82
N VAL A 296 20.96 -29.48 -9.39
CA VAL A 296 20.69 -30.90 -9.64
C VAL A 296 21.09 -31.17 -11.09
N GLU A 297 22.26 -31.83 -11.26
CA GLU A 297 22.58 -32.42 -12.56
C GLU A 297 21.71 -33.65 -12.79
N GLY A 298 20.90 -33.64 -13.85
CA GLY A 298 20.19 -34.82 -14.32
C GLY A 298 21.11 -35.69 -15.19
N ASP A 299 21.18 -36.96 -14.87
CA ASP A 299 21.88 -38.00 -15.67
C ASP A 299 21.23 -38.21 -17.05
#